data_c22073e057771ebeb935525b458328fe
#
_entry.id   c22073e057771ebeb935525b458328fe
#
_cell.length_a   1.000
_cell.length_b   1.000
_cell.length_c   1.000
_cell.angle_alpha   90.00
_cell.angle_beta   90.00
_cell.angle_gamma   90.00
#
_symmetry.space_group_name_H-M   'P 1'
#
loop_
_entity.id
_entity.type
_entity.pdbx_description
1 polymer ?
#
loop_
_entity_poly.entity_id
_entity_poly.type
_entity_poly.pdbx_seq_one_letter_code
_entity_poly.pdbx_strand_id
1 'polypeptide(L)'
;RGLGDVYKRQARDLVNAGAAAVMPLASPIGSNKGLATKEFIQILIDEIELPIIVDAGIGKPSQACEAMEMGAAAIMANTALATAGNLPMMASAFKDAIEAGRKAYLAGLGRVLTRGAAASDPLTGFLRD
;
A
#
# COMPACT_ATOMS: atom_id res chain seq x y z
N ARG A 1 -16.41 -1.88 -12.58
CA ARG A 1 -15.80 -1.48 -13.78
C ARG A 1 -15.60 0.03 -13.92
N GLY A 2 -16.60 0.81 -14.10
CA GLY A 2 -16.52 2.21 -14.47
C GLY A 2 -15.49 3.07 -13.74
N LEU A 3 -15.54 3.15 -12.42
CA LEU A 3 -14.68 4.06 -11.67
C LEU A 3 -13.21 3.64 -11.73
N GLY A 4 -12.93 2.35 -11.59
CA GLY A 4 -11.58 1.83 -11.70
C GLY A 4 -10.97 2.08 -13.08
N ASP A 5 -11.75 1.87 -14.14
CA ASP A 5 -11.29 2.09 -15.51
C ASP A 5 -11.01 3.57 -15.79
N VAL A 6 -11.84 4.47 -15.24
CA VAL A 6 -11.65 5.91 -15.39
C VAL A 6 -10.34 6.35 -14.74
N TYR A 7 -10.09 5.96 -13.51
CA TYR A 7 -8.86 6.31 -12.80
C TYR A 7 -7.61 5.73 -13.47
N LYS A 8 -7.71 4.50 -13.95
CA LYS A 8 -6.61 3.86 -14.66
C LYS A 8 -6.25 4.62 -15.93
N ARG A 9 -7.26 5.06 -16.66
CA ARG A 9 -7.06 5.86 -17.87
C ARG A 9 -6.43 7.20 -17.53
N GLN A 10 -6.93 7.88 -16.49
CA GLN A 10 -6.36 9.14 -16.04
C GLN A 10 -4.89 8.99 -15.65
N ALA A 11 -4.55 7.90 -14.94
CA ALA A 11 -3.16 7.65 -14.57
C ALA A 11 -2.27 7.48 -15.80
N ARG A 12 -2.73 6.74 -16.80
CA ARG A 12 -1.99 6.57 -18.06
C ARG A 12 -1.82 7.88 -18.81
N ASP A 13 -2.85 8.72 -18.82
CA ASP A 13 -2.76 10.02 -19.44
C ASP A 13 -1.71 10.89 -18.76
N LEU A 14 -1.61 10.82 -17.43
CA LEU A 14 -0.57 11.53 -16.69
C LEU A 14 0.83 11.01 -17.02
N VAL A 15 0.98 9.70 -17.14
CA VAL A 15 2.25 9.10 -17.57
C VAL A 15 2.64 9.62 -18.95
N ASN A 16 1.70 9.60 -19.88
CA ASN A 16 1.95 10.07 -21.25
C ASN A 16 2.26 11.57 -21.30
N ALA A 17 1.75 12.34 -20.35
CA ALA A 17 2.02 13.76 -20.23
C ALA A 17 3.33 14.08 -19.53
N GLY A 18 4.07 13.07 -19.05
CA GLY A 18 5.38 13.26 -18.43
C GLY A 18 5.38 13.36 -16.91
N ALA A 19 4.34 12.85 -16.24
CA ALA A 19 4.31 12.83 -14.78
C ALA A 19 5.47 11.99 -14.22
N ALA A 20 6.03 12.41 -13.07
CA ALA A 20 7.11 11.70 -12.41
C ALA A 20 6.62 10.66 -11.40
N ALA A 21 5.36 10.79 -10.94
CA ALA A 21 4.72 9.87 -9.98
C ALA A 21 3.22 10.02 -10.06
N VAL A 22 2.50 9.06 -9.50
CA VAL A 22 1.04 9.09 -9.42
C VAL A 22 0.62 8.95 -7.96
N MET A 23 -0.32 9.79 -7.50
CA MET A 23 -0.75 9.85 -6.11
C MET A 23 -2.25 9.56 -5.97
N PRO A 24 -2.64 8.28 -5.90
CA PRO A 24 -4.04 7.95 -5.64
C PRO A 24 -4.42 8.19 -4.18
N LEU A 25 -5.69 8.45 -3.93
CA LEU A 25 -6.22 8.55 -2.58
C LEU A 25 -6.58 7.16 -2.05
N ALA A 26 -6.17 6.85 -0.83
CA ALA A 26 -6.56 5.60 -0.17
C ALA A 26 -8.03 5.63 0.24
N SER A 27 -8.50 6.80 0.67
CA SER A 27 -9.90 7.07 1.01
C SER A 27 -10.06 8.59 1.09
N PRO A 28 -11.27 9.12 1.39
CA PRO A 28 -11.46 10.56 1.43
C PRO A 28 -10.46 11.27 2.35
N ILE A 29 -10.00 12.44 1.91
CA ILE A 29 -9.01 13.24 2.62
C ILE A 29 -9.45 13.48 4.06
N GLY A 30 -8.54 13.23 5.01
CA GLY A 30 -8.79 13.45 6.43
C GLY A 30 -9.74 12.45 7.09
N SER A 31 -10.17 11.42 6.41
CA SER A 31 -11.14 10.46 6.93
C SER A 31 -10.53 9.43 7.88
N ASN A 32 -9.24 9.16 7.78
CA ASN A 32 -8.54 8.06 8.48
C ASN A 32 -9.17 6.67 8.21
N LYS A 33 -9.88 6.51 7.10
CA LYS A 33 -10.57 5.26 6.76
C LYS A 33 -9.66 4.21 6.11
N GLY A 34 -8.41 4.56 5.84
CA GLY A 34 -7.42 3.63 5.34
C GLY A 34 -7.55 3.32 3.86
N LEU A 35 -7.31 2.07 3.50
CA LEU A 35 -7.20 1.65 2.10
C LEU A 35 -8.55 1.22 1.52
N ALA A 36 -9.54 2.14 1.56
CA ALA A 36 -10.87 1.86 1.02
C ALA A 36 -10.84 1.55 -0.49
N THR A 37 -9.85 2.08 -1.21
CA THR A 37 -9.68 1.86 -2.65
C THR A 37 -8.53 0.90 -2.95
N LYS A 38 -8.31 -0.06 -2.08
CA LYS A 38 -7.16 -0.98 -2.12
C LYS A 38 -7.01 -1.70 -3.48
N GLU A 39 -8.09 -2.26 -3.98
CA GLU A 39 -8.05 -2.99 -5.25
C GLU A 39 -7.63 -2.08 -6.40
N PHE A 40 -8.10 -0.86 -6.36
CA PHE A 40 -7.80 0.15 -7.35
C PHE A 40 -6.34 0.58 -7.29
N ILE A 41 -5.82 0.78 -6.08
CA ILE A 41 -4.41 1.10 -5.86
C ILE A 41 -3.53 -0.04 -6.40
N GLN A 42 -3.92 -1.29 -6.18
CA GLN A 42 -3.17 -2.43 -6.68
C GLN A 42 -3.11 -2.43 -8.21
N ILE A 43 -4.20 -2.10 -8.88
CA ILE A 43 -4.22 -1.99 -10.34
C ILE A 43 -3.22 -0.94 -10.82
N LEU A 44 -3.17 0.21 -10.15
CA LEU A 44 -2.21 1.25 -10.52
C LEU A 44 -0.77 0.78 -10.33
N ILE A 45 -0.48 0.13 -9.22
CA ILE A 45 0.86 -0.39 -8.94
C ILE A 45 1.29 -1.39 -10.00
N ASP A 46 0.39 -2.29 -10.39
CA ASP A 46 0.70 -3.35 -11.33
C ASP A 46 0.86 -2.86 -12.77
N GLU A 47 0.13 -1.84 -13.17
CA GLU A 47 0.06 -1.44 -14.57
C GLU A 47 0.75 -0.12 -14.91
N ILE A 48 1.06 0.71 -13.92
CA ILE A 48 1.73 2.00 -14.15
C ILE A 48 3.19 1.87 -13.75
N GLU A 49 4.10 2.26 -14.63
CA GLU A 49 5.54 2.13 -14.40
C GLU A 49 6.12 3.26 -13.54
N LEU A 50 5.32 4.25 -13.18
CA LEU A 50 5.76 5.34 -12.31
C LEU A 50 5.57 4.97 -10.84
N PRO A 51 6.33 5.61 -9.93
CA PRO A 51 6.11 5.42 -8.50
C PRO A 51 4.68 5.78 -8.11
N ILE A 52 4.04 4.94 -7.33
CA ILE A 52 2.71 5.17 -6.79
C ILE A 52 2.84 5.60 -5.33
N ILE A 53 2.41 6.81 -5.04
CA ILE A 53 2.44 7.39 -3.70
C ILE A 53 1.03 7.40 -3.17
N VAL A 54 0.75 6.61 -2.14
CA VAL A 54 -0.60 6.53 -1.56
C VAL A 54 -0.80 7.68 -0.59
N ASP A 55 -1.81 8.49 -0.84
CA ASP A 55 -2.11 9.69 -0.07
C ASP A 55 -3.52 9.61 0.49
N ALA A 56 -3.78 10.43 1.51
CA ALA A 56 -5.09 10.67 2.14
C ALA A 56 -5.77 9.43 2.71
N GLY A 57 -6.38 9.62 3.86
CA GLY A 57 -7.23 8.61 4.49
C GLY A 57 -6.48 7.50 5.22
N ILE A 58 -5.16 7.46 5.16
CA ILE A 58 -4.38 6.53 5.98
C ILE A 58 -4.54 6.92 7.44
N GLY A 59 -5.14 6.04 8.23
CA GLY A 59 -5.52 6.35 9.61
C GLY A 59 -4.64 5.70 10.67
N LYS A 60 -3.84 4.70 10.32
CA LYS A 60 -3.01 3.99 11.29
C LYS A 60 -1.84 3.27 10.60
N PRO A 61 -0.79 2.95 11.38
CA PRO A 61 0.41 2.32 10.82
C PRO A 61 0.17 1.02 10.06
N SER A 62 -0.78 0.20 10.50
CA SER A 62 -1.08 -1.05 9.80
C SER A 62 -1.55 -0.83 8.36
N GLN A 63 -2.26 0.25 8.10
CA GLN A 63 -2.72 0.59 6.76
C GLN A 63 -1.56 1.07 5.88
N ALA A 64 -0.64 1.84 6.46
CA ALA A 64 0.58 2.24 5.76
C ALA A 64 1.44 1.02 5.41
N CYS A 65 1.58 0.10 6.34
CA CYS A 65 2.30 -1.15 6.11
C CYS A 65 1.68 -1.94 4.96
N GLU A 66 0.37 -2.09 4.96
CA GLU A 66 -0.35 -2.79 3.89
C GLU A 66 -0.11 -2.16 2.52
N ALA A 67 -0.18 -0.84 2.44
CA ALA A 67 0.06 -0.15 1.18
C ALA A 67 1.49 -0.39 0.68
N MET A 68 2.46 -0.38 1.57
CA MET A 68 3.85 -0.67 1.19
C MET A 68 4.03 -2.13 0.77
N GLU A 69 3.34 -3.06 1.42
CA GLU A 69 3.36 -4.47 1.03
C GLU A 69 2.79 -4.68 -0.39
N MET A 70 1.85 -3.85 -0.79
CA MET A 70 1.29 -3.89 -2.15
C MET A 70 2.27 -3.41 -3.21
N GLY A 71 3.28 -2.66 -2.81
CA GLY A 71 4.28 -2.13 -3.73
C GLY A 71 4.24 -0.62 -3.93
N ALA A 72 3.54 0.11 -3.06
CA ALA A 72 3.58 1.56 -3.11
C ALA A 72 5.01 2.06 -2.90
N ALA A 73 5.36 3.15 -3.58
CA ALA A 73 6.69 3.73 -3.45
C ALA A 73 6.81 4.58 -2.18
N ALA A 74 5.72 5.19 -1.74
CA ALA A 74 5.69 6.05 -0.55
C ALA A 74 4.27 6.21 -0.04
N ILE A 75 4.17 6.71 1.18
CA ILE A 75 2.90 6.98 1.86
C ILE A 75 2.92 8.43 2.33
N MET A 76 1.80 9.12 2.19
CA MET A 76 1.59 10.41 2.82
C MET A 76 0.52 10.26 3.89
N ALA A 77 0.89 10.50 5.15
CA ALA A 77 -0.02 10.42 6.28
C ALA A 77 0.03 11.74 7.04
N ASN A 78 -1.07 12.44 7.08
CA ASN A 78 -1.13 13.76 7.72
C ASN A 78 -2.15 13.77 8.85
N THR A 79 -3.43 13.52 8.54
CA THR A 79 -4.50 13.55 9.53
C THR A 79 -4.27 12.54 10.66
N ALA A 80 -3.76 11.36 10.34
CA ALA A 80 -3.47 10.34 11.34
C ALA A 80 -2.44 10.81 12.36
N LEU A 81 -1.44 11.56 11.90
CA LEU A 81 -0.43 12.13 12.80
C LEU A 81 -1.00 13.32 13.58
N ALA A 82 -1.73 14.20 12.91
CA ALA A 82 -2.30 15.40 13.53
C ALA A 82 -3.32 15.07 14.61
N THR A 83 -4.03 13.95 14.50
CA THR A 83 -5.06 13.52 15.46
C THR A 83 -4.56 12.53 16.49
N ALA A 84 -3.28 12.14 16.44
CA ALA A 84 -2.72 11.19 17.39
C ALA A 84 -2.59 11.79 18.78
N GLY A 85 -2.79 10.96 19.81
CA GLY A 85 -2.63 11.37 21.19
C GLY A 85 -1.17 11.63 21.58
N ASN A 86 -0.24 10.92 20.95
CA ASN A 86 1.20 11.11 21.14
C ASN A 86 1.84 11.15 19.76
N LEU A 87 2.08 12.36 19.26
CA LEU A 87 2.57 12.57 17.90
C LEU A 87 3.94 11.95 17.63
N PRO A 88 4.98 12.17 18.47
CA PRO A 88 6.29 11.57 18.19
C PRO A 88 6.27 10.05 18.16
N MET A 89 5.51 9.43 19.07
CA MET A 89 5.40 7.97 19.12
C MET A 89 4.65 7.44 17.90
N MET A 90 3.58 8.13 17.48
CA MET A 90 2.82 7.73 16.29
C MET A 90 3.66 7.88 15.01
N ALA A 91 4.46 8.95 14.92
CA ALA A 91 5.36 9.14 13.79
C ALA A 91 6.39 8.00 13.69
N SER A 92 6.95 7.60 14.83
CA SER A 92 7.87 6.48 14.91
C SER A 92 7.19 5.16 14.47
N ALA A 93 5.96 4.94 14.90
CA ALA A 93 5.19 3.76 14.52
C ALA A 93 4.93 3.71 13.01
N PHE A 94 4.59 4.85 12.40
CA PHE A 94 4.43 4.92 10.94
C PHE A 94 5.73 4.63 10.21
N LYS A 95 6.84 5.17 10.68
CA LYS A 95 8.14 4.90 10.09
C LYS A 95 8.44 3.39 10.10
N ASP A 96 8.27 2.75 11.25
CA ASP A 96 8.53 1.33 11.40
C ASP A 96 7.61 0.49 10.50
N ALA A 97 6.35 0.87 10.40
CA ALA A 97 5.37 0.19 9.56
C ALA A 97 5.72 0.30 8.08
N ILE A 98 6.12 1.48 7.64
CA ILE A 98 6.52 1.72 6.25
C ILE A 98 7.75 0.89 5.90
N GLU A 99 8.74 0.87 6.77
CA GLU A 99 9.95 0.07 6.57
C GLU A 99 9.62 -1.43 6.53
N ALA A 100 8.78 -1.90 7.44
CA ALA A 100 8.36 -3.30 7.48
C ALA A 100 7.64 -3.70 6.20
N GLY A 101 6.71 -2.88 5.74
CA GLY A 101 5.97 -3.14 4.51
C GLY A 101 6.88 -3.17 3.28
N ARG A 102 7.84 -2.26 3.21
CA ARG A 102 8.80 -2.23 2.11
C ARG A 102 9.66 -3.49 2.09
N LYS A 103 10.15 -3.91 3.26
CA LYS A 103 10.93 -5.14 3.36
C LYS A 103 10.13 -6.36 2.93
N ALA A 104 8.87 -6.44 3.36
CA ALA A 104 8.00 -7.54 2.99
C ALA A 104 7.78 -7.59 1.47
N TYR A 105 7.54 -6.44 0.86
CA TYR A 105 7.37 -6.35 -0.59
C TYR A 105 8.63 -6.83 -1.32
N LEU A 106 9.80 -6.35 -0.90
CA LEU A 106 11.07 -6.72 -1.54
C LEU A 106 11.43 -8.19 -1.33
N ALA A 107 11.07 -8.76 -0.18
CA ALA A 107 11.30 -10.16 0.11
C ALA A 107 10.37 -11.09 -0.67
N GLY A 108 9.22 -10.58 -1.07
CA GLY A 108 8.17 -11.36 -1.72
C GLY A 108 7.23 -11.98 -0.69
N LEU A 109 5.97 -11.58 -0.73
CA LEU A 109 4.97 -12.09 0.20
C LEU A 109 4.66 -13.55 -0.10
N GLY A 110 4.38 -14.30 0.95
CA GLY A 110 3.99 -15.68 0.83
C GLY A 110 2.67 -15.84 0.07
N ARG A 111 2.57 -16.92 -0.63
CA ARG A 111 1.39 -17.25 -1.43
C ARG A 111 0.19 -17.52 -0.52
N VAL A 112 -0.95 -16.95 -0.88
CA VAL A 112 -2.20 -17.26 -0.18
C VAL A 112 -2.73 -18.60 -0.67
N LEU A 113 -2.96 -19.52 0.26
CA LEU A 113 -3.51 -20.85 -0.07
C LEU A 113 -5.02 -20.81 0.11
N THR A 114 -5.76 -21.17 -0.94
CA THR A 114 -7.21 -21.16 -0.91
C THR A 114 -7.81 -22.41 -0.26
N ARG A 115 -7.02 -23.47 -0.14
CA ARG A 115 -7.41 -24.68 0.59
C ARG A 115 -6.40 -24.90 1.68
N GLY A 116 -6.86 -25.45 2.81
CA GLY A 116 -5.97 -25.80 3.90
C GLY A 116 -4.94 -26.82 3.43
N ALA A 117 -3.89 -26.38 2.80
CA ALA A 117 -2.73 -27.21 2.61
C ALA A 117 -2.28 -27.64 4.00
N ALA A 118 -1.78 -28.86 4.12
CA ALA A 118 -1.27 -29.32 5.41
C ALA A 118 -0.25 -28.31 5.89
N ALA A 119 -0.49 -27.75 7.05
CA ALA A 119 0.32 -26.67 7.59
C ALA A 119 1.79 -27.05 7.70
N SER A 120 2.06 -28.33 7.80
CA SER A 120 3.43 -28.84 7.92
C SER A 120 4.21 -28.89 6.62
N ASP A 121 3.54 -28.91 5.46
CA ASP A 121 4.24 -29.13 4.20
C ASP A 121 5.16 -27.98 3.79
N PRO A 122 4.71 -26.74 3.74
CA PRO A 122 5.58 -25.66 3.30
C PRO A 122 6.56 -25.15 4.36
N LEU A 123 6.31 -25.45 5.64
CA LEU A 123 7.06 -24.84 6.73
C LEU A 123 8.50 -25.34 6.82
N THR A 124 8.74 -26.57 6.40
CA THR A 124 10.08 -27.14 6.44
C THR A 124 10.77 -27.09 5.10
N GLY A 125 10.03 -26.95 4.02
CA GLY A 125 10.56 -26.96 2.67
C GLY A 125 11.57 -25.87 2.40
N PHE A 126 11.27 -24.64 2.79
CA PHE A 126 12.16 -23.51 2.54
C PHE A 126 13.40 -23.51 3.42
N LEU A 127 13.36 -24.20 4.56
CA LEU A 127 14.51 -24.29 5.46
C LEU A 127 15.60 -25.21 4.94
N ARG A 128 15.31 -26.02 3.96
CA ARG A 128 16.25 -26.97 3.39
C ARG A 128 17.08 -26.38 2.27
N ASP A 129 16.62 -25.27 1.76
CA ASP A 129 17.31 -24.55 0.70
C ASP A 129 18.30 -23.55 1.29
#